data_ce108c7d6183ab0d08c68086a8fa6e26
#
_entry.id   ce108c7d6183ab0d08c68086a8fa6e26
#
_cell.length_a   1.000
_cell.length_b   1.000
_cell.length_c   1.000
_cell.angle_alpha   90.00
_cell.angle_beta   90.00
_cell.angle_gamma   90.00
#
_symmetry.space_group_name_H-M   'P 1'
#
loop_
_entity.id
_entity.type
_entity.pdbx_description
1 polymer ?
#
loop_
_entity_poly.entity_id
_entity_poly.type
_entity_poly.pdbx_seq_one_letter_code
_entity_poly.pdbx_strand_id
1 'polypeptide(L)'
;MLIHHNDVVDVEDFRTLKDYAYSPIELEGKLLEIAETLPDEVRRDLESGAYLFGRGVCDMKGGGSIQLALLDRYGEEEFTGNLVVLGLPDEENLSAGMRAAVKLLSALKREHGLNYVLMINSEPHQRRTPDRGVLSTGSIGKMMPFVYMRGSLAHAGKVFEGFNPVRVLSKVVCKTETCTDFSDVQGSEFSPPPTWLHLKDSKTQYDVSMPLSAYGTLSRTPREMLERLRRVSLESFEESIRELNSAYEALCRASKRPFSALPWRARVLSVGELIVEAERDRGESFRRAFLDTIAELKRLAESEDRSLIELNRIFVDWLFDCTDDLSPCLVYGLIPPYYPHVSNIWLSGLDPRVGSLSDELEAFAVEAFGQEYETERFYTGISDLSYCSISNVAESAVALRDAMPFWGLLYDLPLDAMADISMPCINIGPWGKDFHKMTERVLKEDLFDRTPRLIAKALELVLGGGDKPNPRE
;
A
#
# COMPACT_ATOMS: atom_id res chain seq x y z
N MET A 1 -20.97 1.33 8.88
CA MET A 1 -19.91 0.48 9.45
C MET A 1 -18.75 1.36 9.84
N LEU A 2 -18.12 1.12 10.98
CA LEU A 2 -16.88 1.79 11.42
C LEU A 2 -15.75 0.78 11.36
N ILE A 3 -14.58 1.18 10.87
CA ILE A 3 -13.38 0.35 10.85
C ILE A 3 -12.19 1.12 11.41
N HIS A 4 -11.30 0.43 12.08
CA HIS A 4 -10.00 0.93 12.53
C HIS A 4 -9.01 -0.22 12.68
N HIS A 5 -7.73 0.05 12.51
CA HIS A 5 -6.70 -0.94 12.83
C HIS A 5 -6.14 -0.74 14.24
N ASN A 6 -5.64 -1.83 14.82
CA ASN A 6 -5.14 -1.90 16.20
C ASN A 6 -3.63 -2.05 16.29
N ASP A 7 -2.99 -2.47 15.22
CA ASP A 7 -1.54 -2.57 15.12
C ASP A 7 -0.90 -1.20 14.92
N VAL A 8 0.38 -1.16 14.98
CA VAL A 8 1.23 0.03 14.78
C VAL A 8 2.58 -0.44 14.26
N VAL A 9 3.30 0.42 13.54
CA VAL A 9 4.70 0.15 13.17
C VAL A 9 5.59 0.05 14.42
N ASP A 10 6.79 -0.49 14.27
CA ASP A 10 7.76 -0.64 15.35
C ASP A 10 8.16 0.72 16.00
N VAL A 11 8.94 0.63 17.07
CA VAL A 11 9.40 1.80 17.84
C VAL A 11 10.91 2.00 17.77
N GLU A 12 11.56 1.43 16.74
CA GLU A 12 13.02 1.53 16.60
C GLU A 12 13.49 2.98 16.43
N ASP A 13 12.67 3.83 15.82
CA ASP A 13 12.89 5.26 15.66
C ASP A 13 12.89 6.05 16.98
N PHE A 14 12.25 5.52 18.04
CA PHE A 14 12.29 6.13 19.39
C PHE A 14 13.64 6.01 20.10
N ARG A 15 14.54 5.13 19.62
CA ARG A 15 15.91 4.97 20.14
C ARG A 15 15.91 4.73 21.65
N THR A 16 16.46 5.69 22.43
CA THR A 16 16.53 5.61 23.91
C THR A 16 15.20 5.85 24.60
N LEU A 17 14.17 6.28 23.88
CA LEU A 17 12.82 6.54 24.40
C LEU A 17 11.84 5.40 24.11
N LYS A 18 12.28 4.25 23.61
CA LYS A 18 11.43 3.10 23.25
C LYS A 18 10.48 2.67 24.38
N ASP A 19 10.97 2.63 25.61
CA ASP A 19 10.18 2.21 26.76
C ASP A 19 9.00 3.13 27.07
N TYR A 20 9.03 4.35 26.54
CA TYR A 20 7.97 5.37 26.72
C TYR A 20 7.05 5.51 25.49
N ALA A 21 7.35 4.85 24.38
CA ALA A 21 6.67 5.04 23.09
C ALA A 21 5.13 4.89 23.19
N TYR A 22 4.66 4.00 24.07
CA TYR A 22 3.24 3.72 24.31
C TYR A 22 2.67 4.37 25.58
N SER A 23 3.43 5.24 26.23
CA SER A 23 3.05 5.93 27.46
C SER A 23 3.03 7.45 27.23
N PRO A 24 1.97 8.00 26.63
CA PRO A 24 1.93 9.39 26.16
C PRO A 24 2.35 10.43 27.23
N ILE A 25 1.91 10.26 28.48
CA ILE A 25 2.22 11.19 29.59
C ILE A 25 3.71 11.15 29.92
N GLU A 26 4.30 9.97 30.01
CA GLU A 26 5.71 9.79 30.32
C GLU A 26 6.59 10.22 29.15
N LEU A 27 6.18 9.89 27.92
CA LEU A 27 6.87 10.31 26.70
C LEU A 27 6.90 11.83 26.57
N GLU A 28 5.80 12.52 26.82
CA GLU A 28 5.74 13.98 26.78
C GLU A 28 6.78 14.60 27.73
N GLY A 29 6.88 14.07 28.97
CA GLY A 29 7.92 14.46 29.91
C GLY A 29 9.34 14.26 29.39
N LYS A 30 9.60 13.12 28.74
CA LYS A 30 10.91 12.82 28.15
C LYS A 30 11.23 13.66 26.92
N LEU A 31 10.25 13.96 26.09
CA LEU A 31 10.43 14.86 24.94
C LEU A 31 10.74 16.29 25.40
N LEU A 32 10.14 16.76 26.50
CA LEU A 32 10.46 18.08 27.10
C LEU A 32 11.91 18.15 27.59
N GLU A 33 12.49 17.06 28.10
CA GLU A 33 13.90 17.01 28.52
C GLU A 33 14.86 17.22 27.32
N ILE A 34 14.45 16.91 26.10
CA ILE A 34 15.25 17.03 24.86
C ILE A 34 14.70 18.08 23.89
N ALA A 35 13.76 18.92 24.31
CA ALA A 35 13.01 19.84 23.44
C ALA A 35 13.89 20.71 22.53
N GLU A 36 15.06 21.16 23.03
CA GLU A 36 16.01 21.96 22.26
C GLU A 36 16.64 21.21 21.07
N THR A 37 16.56 19.89 21.05
CA THR A 37 17.08 19.06 19.94
C THR A 37 16.02 18.71 18.92
N LEU A 38 14.75 19.00 19.21
CA LEU A 38 13.61 18.70 18.33
C LEU A 38 13.43 19.79 17.27
N PRO A 39 12.83 19.46 16.12
CA PRO A 39 12.43 20.46 15.14
C PRO A 39 11.52 21.54 15.78
N ASP A 40 11.65 22.79 15.34
CA ASP A 40 10.92 23.93 15.91
C ASP A 40 9.40 23.75 15.92
N GLU A 41 8.83 23.08 14.92
CA GLU A 41 7.40 22.79 14.87
C GLU A 41 7.01 21.79 15.97
N VAL A 42 7.77 20.72 16.13
CA VAL A 42 7.53 19.69 17.16
C VAL A 42 7.63 20.30 18.55
N ARG A 43 8.66 21.12 18.77
CA ARG A 43 8.84 21.82 20.06
C ARG A 43 7.66 22.73 20.38
N ARG A 44 7.21 23.55 19.44
CA ARG A 44 6.02 24.41 19.63
C ARG A 44 4.77 23.60 19.96
N ASP A 45 4.55 22.50 19.24
CA ASP A 45 3.39 21.62 19.46
C ASP A 45 3.47 20.97 20.85
N LEU A 46 4.65 20.53 21.28
CA LEU A 46 4.91 19.94 22.61
C LEU A 46 4.67 20.95 23.73
N GLU A 47 5.27 22.15 23.64
CA GLU A 47 5.14 23.21 24.61
C GLU A 47 3.72 23.79 24.71
N SER A 48 2.94 23.70 23.63
CA SER A 48 1.55 24.15 23.62
C SER A 48 0.61 23.31 24.49
N GLY A 49 0.98 22.05 24.79
CA GLY A 49 0.12 21.10 25.48
C GLY A 49 -1.14 20.69 24.71
N ALA A 50 -1.30 21.17 23.46
CA ALA A 50 -2.47 20.89 22.63
C ALA A 50 -2.42 19.53 21.94
N TYR A 51 -1.27 18.88 21.91
CA TYR A 51 -1.08 17.58 21.23
C TYR A 51 -0.84 16.46 22.25
N LEU A 52 -1.22 15.26 21.87
CA LEU A 52 -0.88 14.01 22.54
C LEU A 52 0.21 13.32 21.71
N PHE A 53 1.33 12.97 22.33
CA PHE A 53 2.47 12.33 21.69
C PHE A 53 2.51 10.84 22.03
N GLY A 54 2.86 10.00 21.07
CA GLY A 54 3.05 8.55 21.28
C GLY A 54 2.87 7.74 20.01
N ARG A 55 3.41 6.53 19.99
CA ARG A 55 3.17 5.58 18.89
C ARG A 55 1.71 5.14 18.90
N GLY A 56 1.04 5.28 17.75
CA GLY A 56 -0.36 4.89 17.57
C GLY A 56 -1.38 5.88 18.14
N VAL A 57 -0.98 6.97 18.80
CA VAL A 57 -1.94 7.98 19.28
C VAL A 57 -2.70 8.64 18.14
N CYS A 58 -2.10 8.65 16.99
CA CYS A 58 -2.58 9.24 15.76
C CYS A 58 -2.95 8.13 14.77
N ASP A 59 -2.04 7.24 14.47
CA ASP A 59 -2.13 6.17 13.49
C ASP A 59 -2.19 4.79 14.20
N MET A 60 -3.44 4.13 14.34
CA MET A 60 -4.68 4.92 14.35
C MET A 60 -5.52 4.61 15.61
N LYS A 61 -4.85 4.30 16.76
CA LYS A 61 -5.57 4.00 18.03
C LYS A 61 -6.42 5.17 18.53
N GLY A 62 -6.03 6.42 18.21
CA GLY A 62 -6.86 7.59 18.48
C GLY A 62 -8.21 7.50 17.78
N GLY A 63 -8.22 7.24 16.48
CA GLY A 63 -9.44 7.01 15.71
C GLY A 63 -10.24 5.81 16.22
N GLY A 64 -9.55 4.68 16.52
CA GLY A 64 -10.16 3.50 17.12
C GLY A 64 -10.86 3.79 18.46
N SER A 65 -10.21 4.57 19.33
CA SER A 65 -10.79 4.96 20.63
C SER A 65 -12.08 5.77 20.46
N ILE A 66 -12.14 6.66 19.49
CA ILE A 66 -13.36 7.41 19.12
C ILE A 66 -14.48 6.45 18.72
N GLN A 67 -14.18 5.49 17.83
CA GLN A 67 -15.16 4.53 17.36
C GLN A 67 -15.71 3.63 18.48
N LEU A 68 -14.85 3.21 19.41
CA LEU A 68 -15.29 2.41 20.58
C LEU A 68 -16.16 3.24 21.53
N ALA A 69 -15.82 4.51 21.78
CA ALA A 69 -16.66 5.40 22.60
C ALA A 69 -18.04 5.64 21.95
N LEU A 70 -18.08 5.77 20.61
CA LEU A 70 -19.35 5.88 19.90
C LEU A 70 -20.14 4.58 19.92
N LEU A 71 -19.48 3.42 19.82
CA LEU A 71 -20.15 2.13 19.94
C LEU A 71 -20.85 1.98 21.32
N ASP A 72 -20.15 2.34 22.41
CA ASP A 72 -20.70 2.33 23.77
C ASP A 72 -21.93 3.23 23.85
N ARG A 73 -21.84 4.47 23.38
CA ARG A 73 -22.95 5.42 23.34
C ARG A 73 -24.14 4.88 22.52
N TYR A 74 -23.91 4.43 21.29
CA TYR A 74 -24.99 3.91 20.42
C TYR A 74 -25.55 2.56 20.89
N GLY A 75 -24.84 1.83 21.75
CA GLY A 75 -25.36 0.64 22.43
C GLY A 75 -26.51 0.93 23.40
N GLU A 76 -26.60 2.16 23.91
CA GLU A 76 -27.64 2.63 24.83
C GLU A 76 -28.74 3.46 24.15
N GLU A 77 -28.55 3.91 22.92
CA GLU A 77 -29.48 4.76 22.18
C GLU A 77 -30.34 3.94 21.19
N GLU A 78 -31.61 4.29 21.04
CA GLU A 78 -32.46 3.75 19.97
C GLU A 78 -32.16 4.46 18.65
N PHE A 79 -31.72 3.72 17.65
CA PHE A 79 -31.50 4.24 16.30
C PHE A 79 -32.01 3.25 15.24
N THR A 80 -32.26 3.75 14.03
CA THR A 80 -32.74 2.91 12.92
C THR A 80 -31.56 2.33 12.16
N GLY A 81 -31.45 1.01 12.08
CA GLY A 81 -30.41 0.32 11.34
C GLY A 81 -29.43 -0.46 12.21
N ASN A 82 -28.25 -0.75 11.69
CA ASN A 82 -27.22 -1.53 12.36
C ASN A 82 -25.88 -0.79 12.31
N LEU A 83 -25.18 -0.78 13.43
CA LEU A 83 -23.80 -0.30 13.52
C LEU A 83 -22.88 -1.51 13.69
N VAL A 84 -21.97 -1.70 12.73
CA VAL A 84 -20.90 -2.70 12.80
C VAL A 84 -19.60 -1.96 13.05
N VAL A 85 -18.84 -2.38 14.05
CA VAL A 85 -17.52 -1.82 14.36
C VAL A 85 -16.49 -2.94 14.27
N LEU A 86 -15.41 -2.72 13.52
CA LEU A 86 -14.34 -3.69 13.31
C LEU A 86 -13.01 -3.10 13.75
N GLY A 87 -12.36 -3.73 14.74
CA GLY A 87 -10.97 -3.50 15.11
C GLY A 87 -10.10 -4.54 14.41
N LEU A 88 -9.24 -4.09 13.51
CA LEU A 88 -8.52 -4.92 12.56
C LEU A 88 -7.03 -4.98 12.90
N PRO A 89 -6.38 -6.14 12.84
CA PRO A 89 -4.93 -6.25 12.94
C PRO A 89 -4.27 -6.20 11.57
N ASP A 90 -2.95 -5.91 11.55
CA ASP A 90 -2.03 -6.11 10.43
C ASP A 90 -2.26 -5.14 9.25
N GLU A 91 -2.83 -3.95 9.50
CA GLU A 91 -2.97 -2.92 8.46
C GLU A 91 -1.59 -2.44 7.98
N GLU A 92 -0.69 -2.20 8.91
CA GLU A 92 0.66 -1.69 8.71
C GLU A 92 1.60 -2.65 7.94
N ASN A 93 1.11 -3.86 7.61
CA ASN A 93 1.89 -4.87 6.91
C ASN A 93 1.14 -5.44 5.70
N LEU A 94 0.18 -6.36 5.91
CA LEU A 94 -0.51 -7.08 4.82
C LEU A 94 -2.04 -6.94 4.87
N SER A 95 -2.60 -6.17 5.81
CA SER A 95 -4.05 -6.05 6.07
C SER A 95 -4.76 -7.40 6.20
N ALA A 96 -4.14 -8.35 6.91
CA ALA A 96 -4.74 -9.68 7.10
C ALA A 96 -6.09 -9.59 7.80
N GLY A 97 -6.25 -8.64 8.73
CA GLY A 97 -7.51 -8.35 9.42
C GLY A 97 -8.61 -7.97 8.44
N MET A 98 -8.37 -6.99 7.58
CA MET A 98 -9.40 -6.54 6.63
C MET A 98 -9.68 -7.58 5.55
N ARG A 99 -8.67 -8.32 5.06
CA ARG A 99 -8.88 -9.43 4.12
C ARG A 99 -9.78 -10.55 4.70
N ALA A 100 -9.68 -10.82 6.00
CA ALA A 100 -10.57 -11.72 6.70
C ALA A 100 -11.96 -11.10 6.94
N ALA A 101 -12.01 -9.83 7.35
CA ALA A 101 -13.23 -9.10 7.64
C ALA A 101 -14.15 -8.99 6.42
N VAL A 102 -13.61 -8.76 5.22
CA VAL A 102 -14.38 -8.72 3.97
C VAL A 102 -15.15 -10.03 3.74
N LYS A 103 -14.50 -11.19 3.99
CA LYS A 103 -15.16 -12.50 3.89
C LYS A 103 -16.29 -12.64 4.92
N LEU A 104 -16.06 -12.19 6.15
CA LEU A 104 -17.07 -12.16 7.21
C LEU A 104 -18.25 -11.25 6.86
N LEU A 105 -17.96 -10.03 6.37
CA LEU A 105 -18.99 -9.07 5.98
C LEU A 105 -19.88 -9.62 4.85
N SER A 106 -19.29 -10.26 3.84
CA SER A 106 -20.03 -10.93 2.78
C SER A 106 -20.92 -12.07 3.32
N ALA A 107 -20.44 -12.82 4.33
CA ALA A 107 -21.24 -13.85 4.99
C ALA A 107 -22.40 -13.24 5.79
N LEU A 108 -22.17 -12.22 6.61
CA LEU A 108 -23.17 -11.52 7.40
C LEU A 108 -24.24 -10.86 6.51
N LYS A 109 -23.83 -10.28 5.38
CA LYS A 109 -24.76 -9.73 4.38
C LYS A 109 -25.76 -10.78 3.92
N ARG A 110 -25.31 -12.00 3.60
CA ARG A 110 -26.16 -13.10 3.14
C ARG A 110 -27.01 -13.68 4.26
N GLU A 111 -26.45 -13.85 5.46
CA GLU A 111 -27.13 -14.46 6.60
C GLU A 111 -28.24 -13.56 7.16
N HIS A 112 -27.98 -12.27 7.27
CA HIS A 112 -28.87 -11.30 7.91
C HIS A 112 -29.55 -10.34 6.94
N GLY A 113 -29.32 -10.46 5.64
CA GLY A 113 -29.90 -9.56 4.64
C GLY A 113 -29.41 -8.11 4.77
N LEU A 114 -28.17 -7.91 5.25
CA LEU A 114 -27.63 -6.57 5.49
C LEU A 114 -27.37 -5.83 4.18
N ASN A 115 -27.66 -4.53 4.20
CA ASN A 115 -27.23 -3.60 3.16
C ASN A 115 -26.23 -2.60 3.75
N TYR A 116 -24.98 -2.71 3.36
CA TYR A 116 -23.92 -1.81 3.83
C TYR A 116 -24.02 -0.46 3.12
N VAL A 117 -24.40 0.58 3.85
CA VAL A 117 -24.66 1.91 3.29
C VAL A 117 -23.41 2.76 3.21
N LEU A 118 -22.52 2.64 4.20
CA LEU A 118 -21.30 3.43 4.31
C LEU A 118 -20.26 2.74 5.19
N MET A 119 -18.99 2.80 4.75
CA MET A 119 -17.81 2.49 5.56
C MET A 119 -17.15 3.79 6.01
N ILE A 120 -16.98 3.97 7.32
CA ILE A 120 -16.24 5.09 7.92
C ILE A 120 -14.96 4.53 8.50
N ASN A 121 -13.81 5.02 8.03
CA ASN A 121 -12.52 4.81 8.66
C ASN A 121 -12.12 6.06 9.44
N SER A 122 -11.21 5.92 10.39
CA SER A 122 -10.77 7.04 11.24
C SER A 122 -9.25 7.20 11.23
N GLU A 123 -8.63 6.92 10.06
CA GLU A 123 -7.23 7.27 9.81
C GLU A 123 -7.01 8.76 10.02
N PRO A 124 -5.88 9.14 10.61
CA PRO A 124 -5.57 10.53 10.81
C PRO A 124 -5.45 11.26 9.47
N HIS A 125 -5.93 12.50 9.42
CA HIS A 125 -5.74 13.33 8.26
C HIS A 125 -4.56 14.29 8.41
N GLN A 126 -3.95 14.65 7.29
CA GLN A 126 -2.95 15.72 7.23
C GLN A 126 -3.61 16.98 6.66
N ARG A 127 -3.40 18.12 7.33
CA ARG A 127 -3.90 19.40 6.85
C ARG A 127 -2.88 20.06 5.95
N ARG A 128 -3.35 20.62 4.81
CA ARG A 128 -2.53 21.47 3.95
C ARG A 128 -2.30 22.84 4.59
N THR A 129 -3.31 23.32 5.29
CA THR A 129 -3.27 24.56 6.11
C THR A 129 -3.84 24.24 7.50
N PRO A 130 -3.35 24.87 8.57
CA PRO A 130 -3.78 24.55 9.95
C PRO A 130 -5.27 24.77 10.22
N ASP A 131 -5.90 25.66 9.47
CA ASP A 131 -7.29 26.10 9.61
C ASP A 131 -8.29 25.24 8.84
N ARG A 132 -7.83 24.28 8.03
CA ARG A 132 -8.72 23.46 7.20
C ARG A 132 -8.48 21.98 7.42
N GLY A 133 -9.48 21.27 7.97
CA GLY A 133 -9.51 19.81 8.10
C GLY A 133 -9.72 19.12 6.77
N VAL A 134 -9.58 17.79 6.71
CA VAL A 134 -9.74 17.01 5.49
C VAL A 134 -10.65 15.81 5.74
N LEU A 135 -11.60 15.60 4.84
CA LEU A 135 -12.41 14.38 4.71
C LEU A 135 -12.01 13.70 3.42
N SER A 136 -11.85 12.37 3.41
CA SER A 136 -11.49 11.65 2.19
C SER A 136 -12.58 10.65 1.81
N THR A 137 -13.06 10.68 0.55
CA THR A 137 -14.16 9.84 0.05
C THR A 137 -13.66 8.66 -0.80
N GLY A 138 -12.47 8.22 -0.53
CA GLY A 138 -11.78 7.11 -1.16
C GLY A 138 -10.35 6.98 -0.67
N SER A 139 -9.58 6.08 -1.26
CA SER A 139 -8.18 5.85 -0.96
C SER A 139 -7.41 5.53 -2.24
N ILE A 140 -6.15 5.95 -2.31
CA ILE A 140 -5.26 5.53 -3.40
C ILE A 140 -5.03 4.03 -3.32
N GLY A 141 -4.78 3.41 -4.49
CA GLY A 141 -4.25 2.06 -4.54
C GLY A 141 -2.75 2.04 -4.32
N LYS A 142 -2.23 0.90 -3.87
CA LYS A 142 -0.79 0.66 -3.73
C LYS A 142 -0.39 -0.63 -4.41
N MET A 143 0.68 -0.57 -5.17
CA MET A 143 1.35 -1.72 -5.74
C MET A 143 2.83 -1.71 -5.39
N MET A 144 3.41 -2.88 -5.20
CA MET A 144 4.83 -3.05 -4.91
C MET A 144 5.51 -3.85 -6.02
N PRO A 145 5.84 -3.23 -7.16
CA PRO A 145 6.53 -3.90 -8.24
C PRO A 145 7.99 -4.20 -7.86
N PHE A 146 8.45 -5.35 -8.32
CA PHE A 146 9.85 -5.71 -8.26
C PHE A 146 10.40 -5.96 -9.67
N VAL A 147 11.70 -5.85 -9.79
CA VAL A 147 12.46 -6.23 -10.97
C VAL A 147 13.64 -7.09 -10.52
N TYR A 148 13.76 -8.28 -11.07
CA TYR A 148 14.88 -9.18 -10.82
C TYR A 148 15.62 -9.45 -12.12
N MET A 149 16.95 -9.42 -12.11
CA MET A 149 17.69 -9.69 -13.33
C MET A 149 18.83 -10.67 -13.07
N ARG A 150 18.81 -11.79 -13.77
CA ARG A 150 19.96 -12.69 -13.90
C ARG A 150 20.86 -12.18 -15.01
N GLY A 151 22.12 -11.94 -14.68
CA GLY A 151 23.15 -11.57 -15.65
C GLY A 151 23.92 -12.76 -16.21
N SER A 152 25.12 -12.51 -16.70
CA SER A 152 26.07 -13.55 -17.13
C SER A 152 27.42 -13.30 -16.45
N LEU A 153 27.85 -14.26 -15.66
CA LEU A 153 29.09 -14.15 -14.89
C LEU A 153 30.31 -14.07 -15.80
N ALA A 154 31.25 -13.19 -15.44
CA ALA A 154 32.57 -13.14 -16.03
C ALA A 154 33.62 -12.73 -14.99
N HIS A 155 34.86 -13.07 -15.26
CA HIS A 155 35.98 -12.58 -14.46
C HIS A 155 36.09 -11.02 -14.57
N ALA A 156 36.39 -10.32 -13.47
CA ALA A 156 36.44 -8.88 -13.42
C ALA A 156 37.40 -8.25 -14.48
N GLY A 157 38.49 -8.96 -14.86
CA GLY A 157 39.39 -8.55 -15.97
C GLY A 157 38.82 -8.80 -17.37
N LYS A 158 37.62 -9.42 -17.50
CA LYS A 158 37.02 -9.84 -18.76
C LYS A 158 35.56 -9.38 -18.86
N VAL A 159 35.31 -8.15 -18.50
CA VAL A 159 33.96 -7.56 -18.32
C VAL A 159 33.07 -7.68 -19.57
N PHE A 160 33.63 -7.80 -20.76
CA PHE A 160 32.85 -7.96 -22.00
C PHE A 160 32.48 -9.42 -22.31
N GLU A 161 33.04 -10.40 -21.57
CA GLU A 161 32.62 -11.82 -21.68
C GLU A 161 31.36 -12.11 -20.86
N GLY A 162 31.01 -11.22 -19.92
CA GLY A 162 29.80 -11.30 -19.11
C GLY A 162 28.80 -10.20 -19.38
N PHE A 163 27.71 -10.23 -18.64
CA PHE A 163 26.69 -9.18 -18.65
C PHE A 163 26.31 -8.78 -17.22
N ASN A 164 26.68 -7.59 -16.81
CA ASN A 164 26.42 -7.08 -15.48
C ASN A 164 24.97 -6.53 -15.39
N PRO A 165 24.08 -7.16 -14.62
CA PRO A 165 22.68 -6.75 -14.49
C PRO A 165 22.51 -5.39 -13.79
N VAL A 166 23.42 -4.96 -12.93
CA VAL A 166 23.38 -3.64 -12.28
C VAL A 166 23.26 -2.52 -13.29
N ARG A 167 23.89 -2.66 -14.48
CA ARG A 167 23.80 -1.67 -15.55
C ARG A 167 22.35 -1.45 -16.01
N VAL A 168 21.60 -2.52 -16.22
CA VAL A 168 20.19 -2.45 -16.66
C VAL A 168 19.30 -1.92 -15.55
N LEU A 169 19.44 -2.49 -14.35
CA LEU A 169 18.60 -2.11 -13.21
C LEU A 169 18.82 -0.66 -12.78
N SER A 170 20.04 -0.15 -12.84
CA SER A 170 20.30 1.28 -12.59
C SER A 170 19.54 2.17 -13.57
N LYS A 171 19.43 1.78 -14.85
CA LYS A 171 18.65 2.54 -15.83
C LYS A 171 17.15 2.46 -15.58
N VAL A 172 16.64 1.29 -15.18
CA VAL A 172 15.24 1.15 -14.76
C VAL A 172 14.94 2.09 -13.61
N VAL A 173 15.78 2.07 -12.57
CA VAL A 173 15.67 2.99 -11.43
C VAL A 173 15.72 4.45 -11.89
N CYS A 174 16.74 4.87 -12.63
CA CYS A 174 16.87 6.25 -13.09
C CYS A 174 15.70 6.75 -13.96
N LYS A 175 15.04 5.83 -14.69
CA LYS A 175 13.87 6.18 -15.53
C LYS A 175 12.55 6.20 -14.78
N THR A 176 12.49 5.62 -13.58
CA THR A 176 11.24 5.46 -12.83
C THR A 176 11.23 6.14 -11.48
N GLU A 177 12.38 6.30 -10.81
CA GLU A 177 12.49 7.01 -9.54
C GLU A 177 11.98 8.44 -9.66
N THR A 178 11.00 8.79 -8.82
CA THR A 178 10.34 10.10 -8.83
C THR A 178 9.80 10.56 -10.19
N CYS A 179 9.56 9.61 -11.11
CA CYS A 179 9.10 9.91 -12.45
C CYS A 179 7.58 10.16 -12.45
N THR A 180 7.19 11.38 -12.74
CA THR A 180 5.76 11.80 -12.74
C THR A 180 4.92 11.13 -13.84
N ASP A 181 5.54 10.56 -14.88
CA ASP A 181 4.81 9.77 -15.87
C ASP A 181 4.20 8.49 -15.29
N PHE A 182 4.71 8.05 -14.13
CA PHE A 182 4.16 6.94 -13.36
C PHE A 182 3.14 7.40 -12.31
N SER A 183 3.04 8.70 -12.02
CA SER A 183 1.95 9.24 -11.23
C SER A 183 0.64 9.11 -11.99
N ASP A 184 -0.44 8.87 -11.26
CA ASP A 184 -1.78 8.82 -11.78
C ASP A 184 -2.52 10.12 -11.45
N VAL A 185 -3.36 10.62 -12.35
CA VAL A 185 -4.04 11.91 -12.20
C VAL A 185 -5.55 11.71 -12.37
N GLN A 186 -6.33 12.19 -11.40
CA GLN A 186 -7.78 12.20 -11.45
C GLN A 186 -8.32 13.59 -11.08
N GLY A 187 -8.71 14.35 -12.08
CA GLY A 187 -9.08 15.76 -11.89
C GLY A 187 -7.89 16.59 -11.42
N SER A 188 -7.98 17.18 -10.23
CA SER A 188 -6.90 17.94 -9.59
C SER A 188 -6.03 17.13 -8.64
N GLU A 189 -6.38 15.87 -8.41
CA GLU A 189 -5.67 14.98 -7.49
C GLU A 189 -4.68 14.09 -8.26
N PHE A 190 -3.55 13.80 -7.64
CA PHE A 190 -2.50 12.98 -8.23
C PHE A 190 -1.88 12.05 -7.18
N SER A 191 -1.46 10.86 -7.63
CA SER A 191 -0.70 9.96 -6.78
C SER A 191 0.77 10.39 -6.70
N PRO A 192 1.46 10.14 -5.58
CA PRO A 192 2.90 10.31 -5.50
C PRO A 192 3.62 9.53 -6.62
N PRO A 193 4.72 10.05 -7.16
CA PRO A 193 5.55 9.27 -8.06
C PRO A 193 6.20 8.10 -7.33
N PRO A 194 6.60 7.04 -8.07
CA PRO A 194 7.22 5.88 -7.46
C PRO A 194 8.56 6.20 -6.81
N THR A 195 8.90 5.43 -5.77
CA THR A 195 10.22 5.46 -5.16
C THR A 195 10.77 4.05 -4.96
N TRP A 196 12.06 3.87 -5.18
CA TRP A 196 12.75 2.60 -5.00
C TRP A 196 13.27 2.46 -3.58
N LEU A 197 12.86 1.38 -2.92
CA LEU A 197 13.24 1.10 -1.53
C LEU A 197 14.55 0.31 -1.42
N HIS A 198 14.93 -0.41 -2.49
CA HIS A 198 16.06 -1.31 -2.45
C HIS A 198 16.64 -1.57 -3.85
N LEU A 199 17.98 -1.55 -3.95
CA LEU A 199 18.74 -2.04 -5.11
C LEU A 199 20.02 -2.70 -4.59
N LYS A 200 20.14 -4.02 -4.75
CA LYS A 200 21.30 -4.76 -4.22
C LYS A 200 21.63 -5.98 -5.09
N ASP A 201 22.92 -6.20 -5.36
CA ASP A 201 23.43 -7.49 -5.82
C ASP A 201 23.35 -8.51 -4.67
N SER A 202 22.59 -9.58 -4.85
CA SER A 202 22.31 -10.55 -3.78
C SER A 202 23.41 -11.60 -3.61
N LYS A 203 24.23 -11.82 -4.65
CA LYS A 203 25.27 -12.87 -4.64
C LYS A 203 26.69 -12.33 -4.80
N THR A 204 26.87 -11.03 -4.97
CA THR A 204 28.17 -10.39 -5.30
C THR A 204 28.86 -10.98 -6.53
N GLN A 205 28.09 -11.57 -7.44
CA GLN A 205 28.54 -12.29 -8.64
C GLN A 205 27.74 -11.96 -9.89
N TYR A 206 27.27 -10.71 -10.03
CA TYR A 206 26.44 -10.27 -11.15
C TYR A 206 25.04 -10.91 -11.22
N ASP A 207 24.62 -11.65 -10.21
CA ASP A 207 23.23 -11.97 -9.97
C ASP A 207 22.64 -10.85 -9.14
N VAL A 208 21.75 -10.08 -9.70
CA VAL A 208 21.22 -8.91 -9.02
C VAL A 208 19.82 -9.12 -8.58
N SER A 209 19.61 -8.73 -7.39
CA SER A 209 18.29 -8.69 -6.81
C SER A 209 17.56 -7.38 -7.03
N MET A 210 16.35 -7.49 -6.74
CA MET A 210 15.20 -6.67 -6.80
C MET A 210 15.33 -5.30 -6.19
N PRO A 211 15.17 -4.26 -6.95
CA PRO A 211 14.59 -3.07 -6.38
C PRO A 211 13.10 -3.32 -6.10
N LEU A 212 12.67 -2.91 -4.93
CA LEU A 212 11.28 -2.82 -4.55
C LEU A 212 10.85 -1.36 -4.68
N SER A 213 9.74 -1.12 -5.35
CA SER A 213 9.17 0.21 -5.48
C SER A 213 7.75 0.24 -4.98
N ALA A 214 7.36 1.34 -4.33
CA ALA A 214 5.98 1.62 -3.98
C ALA A 214 5.36 2.53 -5.04
N TYR A 215 4.20 2.13 -5.58
CA TYR A 215 3.42 2.91 -6.54
C TYR A 215 2.07 3.22 -5.95
N GLY A 216 1.72 4.50 -5.87
CA GLY A 216 0.36 4.94 -5.64
C GLY A 216 -0.43 4.97 -6.96
N THR A 217 -1.67 4.52 -6.96
CA THR A 217 -2.57 4.60 -8.13
C THR A 217 -3.93 5.17 -7.76
N LEU A 218 -4.50 5.98 -8.64
CA LEU A 218 -5.87 6.52 -8.49
C LEU A 218 -6.87 5.76 -9.36
N SER A 219 -6.48 5.41 -10.58
CA SER A 219 -7.37 4.77 -11.56
C SER A 219 -6.70 3.64 -12.35
N ARG A 220 -5.37 3.50 -12.28
CA ARG A 220 -4.65 2.51 -13.09
C ARG A 220 -4.74 1.11 -12.49
N THR A 221 -4.96 0.16 -13.38
CA THR A 221 -5.00 -1.27 -13.05
C THR A 221 -3.59 -1.85 -12.87
N PRO A 222 -3.44 -2.99 -12.18
CA PRO A 222 -2.17 -3.71 -12.12
C PRO A 222 -1.57 -4.01 -13.50
N ARG A 223 -2.42 -4.35 -14.48
CA ARG A 223 -2.00 -4.61 -15.86
C ARG A 223 -1.32 -3.40 -16.49
N GLU A 224 -1.95 -2.23 -16.45
CA GLU A 224 -1.40 -1.00 -17.05
C GLU A 224 -0.05 -0.61 -16.44
N MET A 225 0.10 -0.79 -15.12
CA MET A 225 1.36 -0.52 -14.44
C MET A 225 2.45 -1.51 -14.84
N LEU A 226 2.13 -2.79 -14.90
CA LEU A 226 3.06 -3.85 -15.31
C LEU A 226 3.49 -3.70 -16.79
N GLU A 227 2.60 -3.31 -17.67
CA GLU A 227 2.94 -3.02 -19.07
C GLU A 227 3.91 -1.84 -19.21
N ARG A 228 3.75 -0.81 -18.40
CA ARG A 228 4.70 0.32 -18.33
C ARG A 228 6.07 -0.13 -17.80
N LEU A 229 6.09 -0.91 -16.73
CA LEU A 229 7.32 -1.45 -16.16
C LEU A 229 8.06 -2.35 -17.16
N ARG A 230 7.33 -3.22 -17.86
CA ARG A 230 7.88 -4.06 -18.94
C ARG A 230 8.55 -3.23 -20.03
N ARG A 231 7.87 -2.18 -20.49
CA ARG A 231 8.39 -1.30 -21.54
C ARG A 231 9.68 -0.62 -21.12
N VAL A 232 9.70 0.04 -19.94
CA VAL A 232 10.89 0.70 -19.41
C VAL A 232 12.02 -0.30 -19.18
N SER A 233 11.72 -1.51 -18.72
CA SER A 233 12.69 -2.58 -18.53
C SER A 233 13.32 -3.03 -19.84
N LEU A 234 12.51 -3.22 -20.89
CA LEU A 234 12.98 -3.61 -22.22
C LEU A 234 13.86 -2.50 -22.83
N GLU A 235 13.40 -1.26 -22.83
CA GLU A 235 14.19 -0.11 -23.32
C GLU A 235 15.52 0.03 -22.59
N SER A 236 15.52 -0.12 -21.27
CA SER A 236 16.73 -0.05 -20.43
C SER A 236 17.71 -1.18 -20.75
N PHE A 237 17.19 -2.36 -21.01
CA PHE A 237 18.02 -3.50 -21.39
C PHE A 237 18.65 -3.33 -22.78
N GLU A 238 17.87 -2.96 -23.78
CA GLU A 238 18.34 -2.72 -25.14
C GLU A 238 19.37 -1.58 -25.19
N GLU A 239 19.11 -0.49 -24.47
CA GLU A 239 20.05 0.62 -24.33
C GLU A 239 21.37 0.15 -23.71
N SER A 240 21.31 -0.65 -22.66
CA SER A 240 22.47 -1.21 -21.98
C SER A 240 23.31 -2.09 -22.92
N ILE A 241 22.65 -2.89 -23.79
CA ILE A 241 23.34 -3.69 -24.80
C ILE A 241 24.03 -2.80 -25.85
N ARG A 242 23.33 -1.76 -26.34
CA ARG A 242 23.92 -0.81 -27.31
C ARG A 242 25.18 -0.12 -26.73
N GLU A 243 25.10 0.38 -25.52
CA GLU A 243 26.23 1.04 -24.86
C GLU A 243 27.39 0.08 -24.58
N LEU A 244 27.07 -1.17 -24.17
CA LEU A 244 28.10 -2.18 -23.93
C LEU A 244 28.85 -2.52 -25.24
N ASN A 245 28.14 -2.66 -26.36
CA ASN A 245 28.76 -2.86 -27.66
C ASN A 245 29.61 -1.67 -28.10
N SER A 246 29.14 -0.43 -27.88
CA SER A 246 29.91 0.78 -28.20
C SER A 246 31.19 0.86 -27.37
N ALA A 247 31.15 0.52 -26.09
CA ALA A 247 32.34 0.48 -25.22
C ALA A 247 33.30 -0.62 -25.65
N TYR A 248 32.78 -1.79 -26.04
CA TYR A 248 33.59 -2.89 -26.55
C TYR A 248 34.26 -2.55 -27.90
N GLU A 249 33.53 -1.91 -28.81
CA GLU A 249 34.06 -1.42 -30.07
C GLU A 249 35.22 -0.42 -29.85
N ALA A 250 35.06 0.52 -28.92
CA ALA A 250 36.08 1.47 -28.55
C ALA A 250 37.34 0.77 -28.01
N LEU A 251 37.20 -0.25 -27.16
CA LEU A 251 38.31 -1.08 -26.68
C LEU A 251 38.99 -1.84 -27.82
N CYS A 252 38.21 -2.47 -28.71
CA CYS A 252 38.78 -3.18 -29.88
C CYS A 252 39.57 -2.25 -30.77
N ARG A 253 39.06 -1.05 -31.03
CA ARG A 253 39.78 0.01 -31.79
C ARG A 253 41.10 0.43 -31.13
N ALA A 254 41.05 0.71 -29.83
CA ALA A 254 42.22 1.10 -29.06
C ALA A 254 43.30 0.01 -29.00
N SER A 255 42.88 -1.26 -28.91
CA SER A 255 43.78 -2.43 -28.86
C SER A 255 44.09 -3.03 -30.24
N LYS A 256 43.66 -2.38 -31.34
CA LYS A 256 43.85 -2.85 -32.73
C LYS A 256 43.32 -4.28 -32.97
N ARG A 257 42.23 -4.65 -32.34
CA ARG A 257 41.53 -5.94 -32.51
C ARG A 257 40.33 -5.77 -33.42
N PRO A 258 39.92 -6.81 -34.15
CA PRO A 258 38.66 -6.78 -34.91
C PRO A 258 37.51 -6.70 -33.91
N PHE A 259 36.48 -5.92 -34.25
CA PHE A 259 35.23 -5.85 -33.51
C PHE A 259 34.21 -6.87 -34.07
N SER A 260 33.53 -7.53 -33.16
CA SER A 260 32.32 -8.30 -33.44
C SER A 260 31.30 -7.99 -32.33
N ALA A 261 30.06 -7.76 -32.71
CA ALA A 261 29.01 -7.46 -31.74
C ALA A 261 28.89 -8.56 -30.67
N LEU A 262 28.68 -8.16 -29.43
CA LEU A 262 28.45 -9.07 -28.32
C LEU A 262 27.10 -9.81 -28.50
N PRO A 263 26.98 -11.06 -28.04
CA PRO A 263 25.84 -11.93 -28.38
C PRO A 263 24.57 -11.61 -27.59
N TRP A 264 24.57 -10.56 -26.78
CA TRP A 264 23.52 -10.25 -25.83
C TRP A 264 22.24 -9.81 -26.54
N ARG A 265 21.09 -10.28 -26.04
CA ARG A 265 19.74 -9.89 -26.47
C ARG A 265 18.91 -9.52 -25.25
N ALA A 266 18.03 -8.54 -25.39
CA ALA A 266 17.11 -8.16 -24.33
C ALA A 266 16.02 -9.22 -24.20
N ARG A 267 15.85 -9.74 -22.97
CA ARG A 267 14.84 -10.72 -22.60
C ARG A 267 14.18 -10.27 -21.33
N VAL A 268 12.89 -9.92 -21.41
CA VAL A 268 12.09 -9.39 -20.30
C VAL A 268 10.82 -10.21 -20.18
N LEU A 269 10.60 -10.82 -19.02
CA LEU A 269 9.49 -11.73 -18.73
C LEU A 269 8.72 -11.27 -17.50
N SER A 270 7.42 -11.54 -17.44
CA SER A 270 6.72 -11.56 -16.16
C SER A 270 7.13 -12.82 -15.36
N VAL A 271 6.84 -12.81 -14.05
CA VAL A 271 7.04 -14.03 -13.23
C VAL A 271 6.21 -15.20 -13.79
N GLY A 272 4.96 -14.94 -14.23
CA GLY A 272 4.11 -15.97 -14.83
C GLY A 272 4.72 -16.53 -16.11
N GLU A 273 5.30 -15.69 -16.98
CA GLU A 273 6.01 -16.14 -18.19
C GLU A 273 7.23 -17.00 -17.82
N LEU A 274 7.98 -16.66 -16.76
CA LEU A 274 9.10 -17.47 -16.27
C LEU A 274 8.65 -18.83 -15.71
N ILE A 275 7.52 -18.87 -14.99
CA ILE A 275 6.91 -20.14 -14.51
C ILE A 275 6.55 -21.04 -15.69
N VAL A 276 5.93 -20.49 -16.74
CA VAL A 276 5.56 -21.24 -17.96
C VAL A 276 6.80 -21.78 -18.66
N GLU A 277 7.90 -21.02 -18.73
CA GLU A 277 9.16 -21.53 -19.29
C GLU A 277 9.75 -22.65 -18.44
N ALA A 278 9.81 -22.50 -17.12
CA ALA A 278 10.32 -23.52 -16.22
C ALA A 278 9.50 -24.82 -16.30
N GLU A 279 8.17 -24.71 -16.40
CA GLU A 279 7.29 -25.87 -16.61
C GLU A 279 7.52 -26.54 -17.96
N ARG A 280 7.68 -25.75 -19.02
CA ARG A 280 8.02 -26.29 -20.36
C ARG A 280 9.33 -27.07 -20.34
N ASP A 281 10.35 -26.54 -19.68
CA ASP A 281 11.71 -27.09 -19.71
C ASP A 281 11.86 -28.33 -18.79
N ARG A 282 11.12 -28.42 -17.68
CA ARG A 282 11.22 -29.50 -16.67
C ARG A 282 9.99 -30.41 -16.59
N GLY A 283 8.85 -30.01 -17.15
CA GLY A 283 7.62 -30.82 -17.16
C GLY A 283 7.12 -31.25 -15.80
N GLU A 284 6.80 -32.53 -15.64
CA GLU A 284 6.23 -33.08 -14.39
C GLU A 284 7.17 -32.94 -13.19
N SER A 285 8.48 -32.93 -13.40
CA SER A 285 9.44 -32.72 -12.31
C SER A 285 9.35 -31.30 -11.74
N PHE A 286 9.09 -30.30 -12.58
CA PHE A 286 8.82 -28.93 -12.13
C PHE A 286 7.57 -28.85 -11.27
N ARG A 287 6.46 -29.45 -11.70
CA ARG A 287 5.19 -29.38 -10.95
C ARG A 287 5.32 -29.91 -9.52
N ARG A 288 6.05 -31.03 -9.34
CA ARG A 288 6.34 -31.59 -8.02
C ARG A 288 7.24 -30.66 -7.19
N ALA A 289 8.36 -30.25 -7.76
CA ALA A 289 9.30 -29.37 -7.09
C ALA A 289 8.66 -28.01 -6.76
N PHE A 290 7.77 -27.49 -7.58
CA PHE A 290 7.01 -26.26 -7.34
C PHE A 290 6.18 -26.34 -6.05
N LEU A 291 5.41 -27.44 -5.88
CA LEU A 291 4.60 -27.64 -4.69
C LEU A 291 5.47 -27.77 -3.42
N ASP A 292 6.57 -28.51 -3.51
CA ASP A 292 7.52 -28.68 -2.41
C ASP A 292 8.17 -27.32 -2.04
N THR A 293 8.58 -26.54 -3.03
CA THR A 293 9.16 -25.21 -2.82
C THR A 293 8.16 -24.26 -2.18
N ILE A 294 6.91 -24.24 -2.64
CA ILE A 294 5.86 -23.40 -2.03
C ILE A 294 5.60 -23.82 -0.58
N ALA A 295 5.55 -25.11 -0.28
CA ALA A 295 5.37 -25.60 1.08
C ALA A 295 6.53 -25.16 2.00
N GLU A 296 7.76 -25.19 1.51
CA GLU A 296 8.93 -24.70 2.25
C GLU A 296 8.87 -23.19 2.47
N LEU A 297 8.57 -22.41 1.44
CA LEU A 297 8.44 -20.96 1.55
C LEU A 297 7.32 -20.55 2.52
N LYS A 298 6.20 -21.31 2.53
CA LYS A 298 5.12 -21.11 3.49
C LYS A 298 5.59 -21.32 4.91
N ARG A 299 6.32 -22.40 5.18
CA ARG A 299 6.90 -22.69 6.49
C ARG A 299 7.87 -21.60 6.96
N LEU A 300 8.70 -21.07 6.04
CA LEU A 300 9.61 -19.97 6.35
C LEU A 300 8.86 -18.66 6.63
N ALA A 301 7.75 -18.41 5.95
CA ALA A 301 6.89 -17.25 6.22
C ALA A 301 6.20 -17.35 7.60
N GLU A 302 5.73 -18.55 7.96
CA GLU A 302 5.04 -18.82 9.25
C GLU A 302 6.00 -18.77 10.45
N SER A 303 7.29 -19.06 10.25
CA SER A 303 8.32 -18.97 11.31
C SER A 303 8.82 -17.54 11.54
N GLU A 304 8.35 -16.57 10.78
CA GLU A 304 8.80 -15.17 10.80
C GLU A 304 10.31 -14.98 10.53
N ASP A 305 10.99 -16.03 10.09
CA ASP A 305 12.44 -16.00 9.84
C ASP A 305 12.80 -15.14 8.63
N ARG A 306 11.82 -14.86 7.73
CA ARG A 306 12.07 -14.14 6.47
C ARG A 306 10.86 -13.32 6.01
N SER A 307 11.15 -12.12 5.51
CA SER A 307 10.12 -11.26 4.90
C SER A 307 9.61 -11.84 3.57
N LEU A 308 8.39 -11.47 3.18
CA LEU A 308 7.85 -11.83 1.85
C LEU A 308 8.73 -11.32 0.70
N ILE A 309 9.43 -10.20 0.88
CA ILE A 309 10.39 -9.66 -0.10
C ILE A 309 11.53 -10.66 -0.32
N GLU A 310 12.10 -11.19 0.78
CA GLU A 310 13.20 -12.15 0.69
C GLU A 310 12.74 -13.50 0.14
N LEU A 311 11.55 -13.97 0.55
CA LEU A 311 10.95 -15.19 0.02
C LEU A 311 10.66 -15.08 -1.47
N ASN A 312 10.20 -13.92 -1.95
CA ASN A 312 9.99 -13.66 -3.36
C ASN A 312 11.31 -13.76 -4.15
N ARG A 313 12.40 -13.19 -3.62
CA ARG A 313 13.72 -13.31 -4.22
C ARG A 313 14.17 -14.77 -4.32
N ILE A 314 14.04 -15.51 -3.23
CA ILE A 314 14.40 -16.95 -3.20
C ILE A 314 13.60 -17.72 -4.25
N PHE A 315 12.31 -17.43 -4.37
CA PHE A 315 11.44 -18.10 -5.31
C PHE A 315 11.81 -17.80 -6.78
N VAL A 316 12.07 -16.54 -7.10
CA VAL A 316 12.47 -16.15 -8.47
C VAL A 316 13.84 -16.74 -8.84
N ASP A 317 14.77 -16.79 -7.89
CA ASP A 317 16.07 -17.44 -8.03
C ASP A 317 15.90 -18.94 -8.39
N TRP A 318 15.07 -19.64 -7.61
CA TRP A 318 14.74 -21.03 -7.84
C TRP A 318 14.06 -21.26 -9.22
N LEU A 319 13.17 -20.35 -9.65
CA LEU A 319 12.56 -20.46 -10.98
C LEU A 319 13.60 -20.38 -12.09
N PHE A 320 14.60 -19.52 -11.97
CA PHE A 320 15.70 -19.46 -12.93
C PHE A 320 16.52 -20.75 -12.97
N ASP A 321 16.71 -21.44 -11.85
CA ASP A 321 17.39 -22.74 -11.80
C ASP A 321 16.55 -23.85 -12.48
N CYS A 322 15.26 -23.62 -12.66
CA CYS A 322 14.35 -24.52 -13.38
C CYS A 322 14.29 -24.28 -14.89
N THR A 323 14.97 -23.26 -15.44
CA THR A 323 15.00 -22.97 -16.89
C THR A 323 16.29 -23.41 -17.56
N ASP A 324 16.23 -23.79 -18.83
CA ASP A 324 17.40 -24.18 -19.63
C ASP A 324 18.10 -23.01 -20.30
N ASP A 325 17.42 -21.89 -20.51
CA ASP A 325 17.99 -20.68 -21.10
C ASP A 325 18.76 -19.87 -20.08
N LEU A 326 20.10 -19.93 -20.14
CA LEU A 326 21.02 -19.23 -19.26
C LEU A 326 21.38 -17.82 -19.73
N SER A 327 20.76 -17.32 -20.79
CA SER A 327 20.99 -15.94 -21.25
C SER A 327 20.54 -14.89 -20.23
N PRO A 328 21.15 -13.70 -20.22
CA PRO A 328 20.70 -12.61 -19.35
C PRO A 328 19.21 -12.36 -19.52
N CYS A 329 18.49 -12.32 -18.40
CA CYS A 329 17.05 -12.17 -18.37
C CYS A 329 16.59 -11.29 -17.21
N LEU A 330 15.72 -10.35 -17.50
CA LEU A 330 15.04 -9.52 -16.52
C LEU A 330 13.64 -10.06 -16.31
N VAL A 331 13.27 -10.27 -15.04
CA VAL A 331 11.94 -10.68 -14.63
C VAL A 331 11.31 -9.57 -13.80
N TYR A 332 10.05 -9.28 -14.06
CA TYR A 332 9.28 -8.30 -13.29
C TYR A 332 8.00 -8.93 -12.73
N GLY A 333 7.50 -8.34 -11.66
CA GLY A 333 6.26 -8.77 -11.01
C GLY A 333 5.86 -7.84 -9.88
N LEU A 334 4.95 -8.34 -9.03
CA LEU A 334 4.45 -7.66 -7.84
C LEU A 334 4.75 -8.48 -6.59
N ILE A 335 5.07 -7.79 -5.50
CA ILE A 335 5.14 -8.38 -4.16
C ILE A 335 3.91 -7.91 -3.37
N PRO A 336 3.32 -8.75 -2.52
CA PRO A 336 2.31 -8.30 -1.56
C PRO A 336 2.84 -7.16 -0.66
N PRO A 337 1.94 -6.28 -0.17
CA PRO A 337 0.50 -6.24 -0.40
C PRO A 337 0.10 -5.52 -1.68
N TYR A 338 -1.12 -5.79 -2.15
CA TYR A 338 -1.81 -5.01 -3.16
C TYR A 338 -3.05 -4.35 -2.54
N TYR A 339 -3.16 -3.04 -2.66
CA TYR A 339 -4.32 -2.27 -2.25
C TYR A 339 -5.02 -1.72 -3.51
N PRO A 340 -6.27 -2.09 -3.78
CA PRO A 340 -7.04 -1.46 -4.82
C PRO A 340 -7.27 0.03 -4.50
N HIS A 341 -7.28 0.87 -5.52
CA HIS A 341 -7.80 2.22 -5.37
C HIS A 341 -9.33 2.18 -5.29
N VAL A 342 -9.89 3.02 -4.46
CA VAL A 342 -11.34 3.16 -4.28
C VAL A 342 -11.73 4.62 -4.22
N SER A 343 -12.90 4.96 -4.76
CA SER A 343 -13.50 6.28 -4.57
C SER A 343 -15.00 6.23 -4.84
N ASN A 344 -15.76 7.01 -4.09
CA ASN A 344 -17.20 7.12 -4.26
C ASN A 344 -17.60 7.67 -5.64
N ILE A 345 -16.69 8.39 -6.33
CA ILE A 345 -16.96 8.93 -7.68
C ILE A 345 -17.23 7.84 -8.74
N TRP A 346 -16.82 6.60 -8.48
CA TRP A 346 -17.03 5.49 -9.42
C TRP A 346 -18.21 4.59 -9.05
N LEU A 347 -18.82 4.81 -7.91
CA LEU A 347 -19.97 4.02 -7.47
C LEU A 347 -21.25 4.60 -8.11
N SER A 348 -22.02 3.75 -8.75
CA SER A 348 -23.32 4.12 -9.31
C SER A 348 -24.43 3.89 -8.30
N GLY A 349 -25.46 4.76 -8.31
CA GLY A 349 -26.64 4.59 -7.47
C GLY A 349 -26.38 4.81 -5.99
N LEU A 350 -25.48 5.73 -5.64
CA LEU A 350 -25.25 6.15 -4.26
C LEU A 350 -26.57 6.59 -3.61
N ASP A 351 -26.75 6.18 -2.36
CA ASP A 351 -27.81 6.73 -1.51
C ASP A 351 -27.65 8.27 -1.47
N PRO A 352 -28.70 9.05 -1.73
CA PRO A 352 -28.61 10.52 -1.71
C PRO A 352 -28.01 11.08 -0.42
N ARG A 353 -28.25 10.43 0.73
CA ARG A 353 -27.70 10.81 2.04
C ARG A 353 -26.18 10.68 2.09
N VAL A 354 -25.61 9.70 1.37
CA VAL A 354 -24.16 9.52 1.24
C VAL A 354 -23.59 10.48 0.19
N GLY A 355 -24.36 10.77 -0.85
CA GLY A 355 -23.96 11.70 -1.92
C GLY A 355 -23.76 13.13 -1.42
N SER A 356 -24.52 13.62 -0.44
CA SER A 356 -24.40 14.94 0.18
C SER A 356 -23.59 14.94 1.49
N LEU A 357 -23.13 13.79 1.95
CA LEU A 357 -22.54 13.64 3.29
C LEU A 357 -21.39 14.58 3.56
N SER A 358 -20.44 14.70 2.62
CA SER A 358 -19.27 15.56 2.79
C SER A 358 -19.67 17.03 2.95
N ASP A 359 -20.58 17.53 2.08
CA ASP A 359 -21.06 18.91 2.14
C ASP A 359 -21.79 19.20 3.45
N GLU A 360 -22.60 18.24 3.94
CA GLU A 360 -23.30 18.34 5.22
C GLU A 360 -22.33 18.36 6.40
N LEU A 361 -21.27 17.55 6.36
CA LEU A 361 -20.25 17.52 7.40
C LEU A 361 -19.39 18.79 7.40
N GLU A 362 -19.05 19.32 6.24
CA GLU A 362 -18.33 20.59 6.11
C GLU A 362 -19.18 21.74 6.69
N ALA A 363 -20.46 21.84 6.34
CA ALA A 363 -21.37 22.83 6.90
C ALA A 363 -21.51 22.69 8.43
N PHE A 364 -21.69 21.46 8.92
CA PHE A 364 -21.76 21.18 10.36
C PHE A 364 -20.47 21.58 11.10
N ALA A 365 -19.29 21.31 10.53
CA ALA A 365 -18.02 21.65 11.14
C ALA A 365 -17.85 23.17 11.30
N VAL A 366 -18.24 23.95 10.29
CA VAL A 366 -18.22 25.42 10.37
C VAL A 366 -19.18 25.91 11.45
N GLU A 367 -20.41 25.39 11.50
CA GLU A 367 -21.41 25.79 12.50
C GLU A 367 -21.01 25.40 13.92
N ALA A 368 -20.53 24.17 14.10
CA ALA A 368 -20.31 23.59 15.43
C ALA A 368 -18.94 23.93 16.04
N PHE A 369 -17.93 24.16 15.22
CA PHE A 369 -16.52 24.33 15.64
C PHE A 369 -15.87 25.62 15.13
N GLY A 370 -16.48 26.30 14.13
CA GLY A 370 -15.82 27.38 13.38
C GLY A 370 -14.63 26.89 12.54
N GLN A 371 -14.57 25.59 12.23
CA GLN A 371 -13.49 24.94 11.50
C GLN A 371 -13.95 24.56 10.10
N GLU A 372 -13.24 25.04 9.08
CA GLU A 372 -13.46 24.59 7.71
C GLU A 372 -12.89 23.18 7.49
N TYR A 373 -13.55 22.43 6.62
CA TYR A 373 -13.04 21.18 6.06
C TYR A 373 -13.02 21.24 4.54
N GLU A 374 -12.18 20.44 3.92
CA GLU A 374 -12.18 20.19 2.48
C GLU A 374 -12.32 18.69 2.22
N THR A 375 -12.99 18.35 1.13
CA THR A 375 -13.13 16.95 0.72
C THR A 375 -12.14 16.61 -0.38
N GLU A 376 -11.34 15.58 -0.16
CA GLU A 376 -10.54 14.90 -1.18
C GLU A 376 -11.19 13.58 -1.59
N ARG A 377 -10.97 13.18 -2.83
CA ARG A 377 -11.54 11.94 -3.40
C ARG A 377 -10.71 10.71 -3.09
N PHE A 378 -9.46 10.92 -2.70
CA PHE A 378 -8.49 9.87 -2.45
C PHE A 378 -7.61 10.23 -1.25
N TYR A 379 -7.77 9.49 -0.18
CA TYR A 379 -6.79 9.50 0.91
C TYR A 379 -5.44 9.03 0.38
N THR A 380 -4.39 9.82 0.59
CA THR A 380 -3.07 9.56 0.00
C THR A 380 -2.21 8.59 0.79
N GLY A 381 -2.59 8.22 2.02
CA GLY A 381 -2.02 7.13 2.79
C GLY A 381 -2.54 5.77 2.32
N ILE A 382 -1.95 4.69 2.83
CA ILE A 382 -2.53 3.35 2.74
C ILE A 382 -3.70 3.30 3.73
N SER A 383 -4.75 2.59 3.39
CA SER A 383 -5.92 2.48 4.26
C SER A 383 -6.73 1.24 3.95
N ASP A 384 -7.27 0.63 4.97
CA ASP A 384 -8.25 -0.47 4.88
C ASP A 384 -9.52 -0.09 4.12
N LEU A 385 -9.77 1.22 3.87
CA LEU A 385 -10.82 1.67 2.93
C LEU A 385 -10.68 1.05 1.55
N SER A 386 -9.46 0.73 1.10
CA SER A 386 -9.18 0.07 -0.17
C SER A 386 -9.94 -1.24 -0.39
N TYR A 387 -10.46 -1.83 0.67
CA TYR A 387 -11.20 -3.09 0.60
C TYR A 387 -12.72 -2.92 0.59
N CYS A 388 -13.25 -1.67 0.62
CA CYS A 388 -14.69 -1.43 0.65
C CYS A 388 -15.40 -1.70 -0.68
N SER A 389 -14.66 -1.67 -1.79
CA SER A 389 -15.16 -1.98 -3.13
C SER A 389 -14.01 -2.35 -4.07
N ILE A 390 -14.34 -2.97 -5.19
CA ILE A 390 -13.39 -3.23 -6.26
C ILE A 390 -14.10 -3.19 -7.61
N SER A 391 -13.49 -2.50 -8.56
CA SER A 391 -13.87 -2.56 -9.97
C SER A 391 -13.01 -3.59 -10.72
N ASN A 392 -13.51 -4.11 -11.85
CA ASN A 392 -12.74 -4.99 -12.74
C ASN A 392 -12.11 -6.22 -12.07
N VAL A 393 -12.89 -6.93 -11.22
CA VAL A 393 -12.46 -8.14 -10.48
C VAL A 393 -11.69 -9.13 -11.38
N ALA A 394 -12.27 -9.49 -12.55
CA ALA A 394 -11.69 -10.49 -13.44
C ALA A 394 -10.33 -10.07 -13.99
N GLU A 395 -10.20 -8.81 -14.41
CA GLU A 395 -8.94 -8.27 -14.93
C GLU A 395 -7.87 -8.19 -13.84
N SER A 396 -8.22 -7.68 -12.66
CA SER A 396 -7.30 -7.62 -11.52
C SER A 396 -6.83 -9.01 -11.10
N ALA A 397 -7.73 -9.99 -11.00
CA ALA A 397 -7.39 -11.36 -10.64
C ALA A 397 -6.40 -12.01 -11.63
N VAL A 398 -6.60 -11.78 -12.93
CA VAL A 398 -5.68 -12.31 -13.96
C VAL A 398 -4.31 -11.65 -13.86
N ALA A 399 -4.25 -10.32 -13.78
CA ALA A 399 -3.01 -9.58 -13.73
C ALA A 399 -2.20 -9.91 -12.44
N LEU A 400 -2.86 -10.01 -11.29
CA LEU A 400 -2.22 -10.36 -10.03
C LEU A 400 -1.71 -11.80 -10.02
N ARG A 401 -2.46 -12.74 -10.58
CA ARG A 401 -2.03 -14.16 -10.70
C ARG A 401 -0.80 -14.31 -11.59
N ASP A 402 -0.73 -13.54 -12.68
CA ASP A 402 0.40 -13.58 -13.62
C ASP A 402 1.66 -12.92 -13.05
N ALA A 403 1.50 -11.88 -12.25
CA ALA A 403 2.62 -11.05 -11.81
C ALA A 403 3.04 -11.25 -10.35
N MET A 404 2.19 -11.87 -9.52
CA MET A 404 2.47 -12.05 -8.09
C MET A 404 2.73 -13.52 -7.77
N PRO A 405 3.98 -13.91 -7.48
CA PRO A 405 4.37 -15.32 -7.30
C PRO A 405 3.57 -16.06 -6.23
N PHE A 406 3.14 -15.34 -5.20
CA PHE A 406 2.48 -15.93 -4.03
C PHE A 406 0.96 -15.80 -4.06
N TRP A 407 0.39 -15.33 -5.17
CA TRP A 407 -1.06 -15.17 -5.31
C TRP A 407 -1.80 -16.50 -5.17
N GLY A 408 -2.74 -16.56 -4.21
CA GLY A 408 -3.49 -17.76 -3.87
C GLY A 408 -2.70 -18.81 -3.08
N LEU A 409 -1.44 -18.54 -2.73
CA LEU A 409 -0.54 -19.45 -2.01
C LEU A 409 -0.19 -18.93 -0.62
N LEU A 410 0.47 -17.79 -0.52
CA LEU A 410 0.83 -17.11 0.73
C LEU A 410 0.04 -15.80 0.93
N TYR A 411 -0.49 -15.27 -0.15
CA TYR A 411 -1.27 -14.02 -0.16
C TYR A 411 -2.40 -14.11 -1.19
N ASP A 412 -3.58 -13.66 -0.81
CA ASP A 412 -4.72 -13.49 -1.70
C ASP A 412 -5.60 -12.33 -1.24
N LEU A 413 -6.38 -11.77 -2.18
CA LEU A 413 -7.47 -10.86 -1.86
C LEU A 413 -8.80 -11.55 -2.12
N PRO A 414 -9.79 -11.37 -1.25
CA PRO A 414 -11.12 -11.91 -1.43
C PRO A 414 -11.93 -11.06 -2.43
N LEU A 415 -11.47 -10.99 -3.70
CA LEU A 415 -11.99 -10.07 -4.71
C LEU A 415 -13.50 -10.19 -4.93
N ASP A 416 -14.04 -11.42 -4.96
CA ASP A 416 -15.47 -11.65 -5.11
C ASP A 416 -16.26 -11.14 -3.89
N ALA A 417 -15.74 -11.32 -2.69
CA ALA A 417 -16.37 -10.82 -1.48
C ALA A 417 -16.28 -9.29 -1.38
N MET A 418 -15.17 -8.68 -1.85
CA MET A 418 -15.05 -7.21 -1.97
C MET A 418 -16.11 -6.65 -2.93
N ALA A 419 -16.32 -7.30 -4.07
CA ALA A 419 -17.38 -6.91 -5.01
C ALA A 419 -18.78 -7.10 -4.42
N ASP A 420 -19.01 -8.18 -3.66
CA ASP A 420 -20.29 -8.46 -3.02
C ASP A 420 -20.66 -7.41 -1.96
N ILE A 421 -19.72 -6.98 -1.12
CA ILE A 421 -19.97 -5.96 -0.10
C ILE A 421 -19.98 -4.53 -0.63
N SER A 422 -19.53 -4.29 -1.85
CA SER A 422 -19.28 -2.98 -2.44
C SER A 422 -20.14 -1.86 -1.84
N MET A 423 -19.50 -0.91 -1.18
CA MET A 423 -20.16 0.19 -0.49
C MET A 423 -19.33 1.47 -0.59
N PRO A 424 -19.95 2.66 -0.49
CA PRO A 424 -19.24 3.91 -0.37
C PRO A 424 -18.44 3.99 0.94
N CYS A 425 -17.43 4.84 0.93
CA CYS A 425 -16.55 5.03 2.07
C CYS A 425 -16.24 6.50 2.35
N ILE A 426 -15.83 6.77 3.58
CA ILE A 426 -15.30 8.07 3.99
C ILE A 426 -14.26 7.87 5.10
N ASN A 427 -13.18 8.63 5.06
CA ASN A 427 -12.26 8.78 6.17
C ASN A 427 -12.60 10.02 6.98
N ILE A 428 -12.86 9.84 8.28
CA ILE A 428 -13.13 10.90 9.25
C ILE A 428 -12.25 10.63 10.46
N GLY A 429 -11.04 11.15 10.47
CA GLY A 429 -10.07 10.97 11.54
C GLY A 429 -9.57 12.28 12.15
N PRO A 430 -8.86 12.24 13.28
CA PRO A 430 -8.29 13.43 13.90
C PRO A 430 -7.09 13.96 13.12
N TRP A 431 -6.75 15.23 13.31
CA TRP A 431 -5.53 15.79 12.73
C TRP A 431 -4.30 15.26 13.44
N GLY A 432 -3.43 14.59 12.67
CA GLY A 432 -2.17 14.07 13.15
C GLY A 432 -0.96 14.58 12.37
N LYS A 433 0.20 14.41 12.97
CA LYS A 433 1.49 14.79 12.39
C LYS A 433 2.54 13.72 12.70
N ASP A 434 3.55 13.64 11.84
CA ASP A 434 4.72 12.78 11.99
C ASP A 434 4.40 11.30 12.19
N PHE A 435 3.42 10.77 11.42
CA PHE A 435 3.11 9.34 11.41
C PHE A 435 4.39 8.52 11.26
N HIS A 436 4.48 7.39 11.95
CA HIS A 436 5.63 6.48 11.94
C HIS A 436 6.96 7.09 12.45
N LYS A 437 6.92 8.26 13.12
CA LYS A 437 8.12 8.88 13.70
C LYS A 437 8.01 8.98 15.22
N MET A 438 9.14 9.07 15.90
CA MET A 438 9.22 9.31 17.35
C MET A 438 8.39 10.51 17.83
N THR A 439 8.13 11.46 16.94
CA THR A 439 7.36 12.69 17.22
C THR A 439 5.92 12.61 16.73
N GLU A 440 5.42 11.40 16.50
CA GLU A 440 4.02 11.15 16.18
C GLU A 440 3.11 11.79 17.23
N ARG A 441 2.14 12.59 16.76
CA ARG A 441 1.25 13.34 17.64
C ARG A 441 -0.11 13.62 17.00
N VAL A 442 -1.13 13.72 17.84
CA VAL A 442 -2.50 14.02 17.42
C VAL A 442 -3.01 15.27 18.18
N LEU A 443 -3.76 16.13 17.49
CA LEU A 443 -4.38 17.29 18.11
C LEU A 443 -5.49 16.85 19.07
N LYS A 444 -5.36 17.20 20.37
CA LYS A 444 -6.32 16.80 21.43
C LYS A 444 -7.74 17.29 21.15
N GLU A 445 -7.90 18.49 20.59
CA GLU A 445 -9.22 19.04 20.27
C GLU A 445 -9.92 18.23 19.17
N ASP A 446 -9.19 17.78 18.14
CA ASP A 446 -9.76 16.90 17.12
C ASP A 446 -10.07 15.51 17.70
N LEU A 447 -9.16 14.97 18.52
CA LEU A 447 -9.31 13.64 19.12
C LEU A 447 -10.52 13.54 20.06
N PHE A 448 -10.70 14.55 20.93
CA PHE A 448 -11.68 14.47 22.02
C PHE A 448 -12.99 15.22 21.77
N ASP A 449 -13.07 16.10 20.75
CA ASP A 449 -14.28 16.88 20.48
C ASP A 449 -14.70 16.83 19.02
N ARG A 450 -13.88 17.32 18.07
CA ARG A 450 -14.32 17.52 16.69
C ARG A 450 -14.60 16.22 15.95
N THR A 451 -13.66 15.29 15.95
CA THR A 451 -13.80 14.01 15.21
C THR A 451 -14.91 13.13 15.75
N PRO A 452 -15.06 12.94 17.09
CA PRO A 452 -16.21 12.21 17.63
C PRO A 452 -17.54 12.80 17.19
N ARG A 453 -17.70 14.13 17.18
CA ARG A 453 -18.93 14.80 16.76
C ARG A 453 -19.18 14.70 15.26
N LEU A 454 -18.12 14.76 14.42
CA LEU A 454 -18.22 14.55 12.98
C LEU A 454 -18.69 13.13 12.64
N ILE A 455 -18.13 12.12 13.30
CA ILE A 455 -18.56 10.72 13.06
C ILE A 455 -20.00 10.52 13.57
N ALA A 456 -20.35 11.06 14.76
CA ALA A 456 -21.70 11.01 15.26
C ALA A 456 -22.69 11.68 14.29
N LYS A 457 -22.35 12.85 13.72
CA LYS A 457 -23.16 13.53 12.71
C LYS A 457 -23.29 12.72 11.43
N ALA A 458 -22.23 12.08 10.97
CA ALA A 458 -22.29 11.19 9.81
C ALA A 458 -23.24 10.00 10.05
N LEU A 459 -23.19 9.40 11.25
CA LEU A 459 -24.11 8.32 11.62
C LEU A 459 -25.57 8.80 11.70
N GLU A 460 -25.81 9.99 12.27
CA GLU A 460 -27.13 10.61 12.30
C GLU A 460 -27.69 10.83 10.89
N LEU A 461 -26.91 11.41 9.98
CA LEU A 461 -27.33 11.70 8.62
C LEU A 461 -27.63 10.42 7.81
N VAL A 462 -26.86 9.37 8.02
CA VAL A 462 -27.00 8.12 7.26
C VAL A 462 -28.05 7.18 7.86
N LEU A 463 -28.16 7.11 9.19
CA LEU A 463 -29.08 6.20 9.91
C LEU A 463 -30.37 6.90 10.39
N GLY A 464 -30.34 8.20 10.65
CA GLY A 464 -31.46 8.96 11.21
C GLY A 464 -32.62 9.29 10.27
N GLY A 465 -32.51 8.93 8.98
CA GLY A 465 -33.52 9.29 7.94
C GLY A 465 -34.69 8.34 7.76
N GLY A 466 -34.95 7.41 8.67
CA GLY A 466 -36.20 6.68 8.68
C GLY A 466 -37.34 7.55 9.25
N ASP A 467 -38.39 7.84 8.48
CA ASP A 467 -39.60 8.44 8.97
C ASP A 467 -39.95 7.78 10.32
N LYS A 468 -39.93 8.57 11.40
CA LYS A 468 -40.50 8.09 12.67
C LYS A 468 -41.96 7.74 12.34
N PRO A 469 -42.42 6.49 12.58
CA PRO A 469 -43.78 6.20 12.38
C PRO A 469 -44.59 7.21 13.22
N ASN A 470 -45.46 7.93 12.56
CA ASN A 470 -46.32 8.93 13.17
C ASN A 470 -47.03 8.22 14.35
N PRO A 471 -46.86 8.62 15.62
CA PRO A 471 -47.49 7.94 16.75
C PRO A 471 -49.02 8.11 16.80
N ARG A 472 -49.66 8.43 15.65
CA ARG A 472 -51.10 8.59 15.47
C ARG A 472 -51.58 7.95 14.16
N GLU A 473 -51.42 6.64 14.01
CA GLU A 473 -52.32 5.80 13.21
C GLU A 473 -52.58 4.48 13.93
#